data_fc182d9bf49c67b32f60d8d9bb35233b
#
_entry.id   fc182d9bf49c67b32f60d8d9bb35233b
#
_cell.length_a   1.000
_cell.length_b   1.000
_cell.length_c   1.000
_cell.angle_alpha   90.00
_cell.angle_beta   90.00
_cell.angle_gamma   90.00
#
_symmetry.space_group_name_H-M   'P 1'
#
loop_
_entity.id
_entity.type
_entity.pdbx_description
1 polymer ?
#
loop_
_entity_poly.entity_id
_entity_poly.type
_entity_poly.pdbx_seq_one_letter_code
_entity_poly.pdbx_strand_id
1 'polypeptide(L)'
;MSNNIKPSEVSDILLQQLKDINTKVKFEEVGVVLTVGDGVSRVYGLSNVTENELVQFENGVMGVAMNLEEDNVGVVLLGPSEGIKEGQSVKRTDRVASIEVSDAMLGRVINPLGTPLDGSGEIGGEKYLMPLDRKAPGVIYRQPVNQALQTGLKAVDSMIPIGRGQRELIIGDRQTGKTAIAIDTIINQRENFEKGDPVYCIYVAIGQKASTVASTVETLKKNGAMPYTIIVSATASEPAALQYFAPFAGAAIGEYFRDRGLSALVVYDDLSKQAVAYREVSLILRRPSGREAYPGDVFYLHSRLLERAAKINNQDEVAAKMNDLPKCMKGKVKGGGSLTALPIIETQAGDVSAYIPTNVISITDGQIYLDTNLFNRGQRPAIDVGISVSRVGGAAQIKSMKKVAGTLKIDQAQYRELESFAKFSSDMDPVTAMTIDRGRKNNVLLVQKQYSPMPVAEQVAILYCGTRGLLKSVPLEKVDDFQTSFLQIVRSSYQEVILDEIVKGNLSKEVCQAIEKVAAEVSAQYQ
;
A
#
# COMPACT_ATOMS: atom_id res chain seq x y z
N MET A 1 -12.18 27.96 76.48
CA MET A 1 -10.82 27.55 76.13
C MET A 1 -10.56 28.07 74.71
N SER A 2 -9.83 29.19 74.63
CA SER A 2 -9.48 29.81 73.36
C SER A 2 -8.28 29.08 72.78
N ASN A 3 -8.48 28.36 71.68
CA ASN A 3 -7.39 27.77 70.91
C ASN A 3 -6.62 28.92 70.22
N ASN A 4 -5.53 29.35 70.79
CA ASN A 4 -4.57 30.22 70.14
C ASN A 4 -3.76 29.35 69.10
N ILE A 5 -4.15 29.40 67.82
CA ILE A 5 -3.36 28.86 66.72
C ILE A 5 -2.08 29.71 66.62
N LYS A 6 -0.92 29.11 66.78
CA LYS A 6 0.36 29.81 66.65
C LYS A 6 0.57 30.32 65.23
N PRO A 7 1.09 31.52 65.01
CA PRO A 7 1.34 32.05 63.64
C PRO A 7 2.23 31.17 62.77
N SER A 8 3.09 30.33 63.33
CA SER A 8 3.91 29.35 62.67
C SER A 8 3.10 28.22 62.07
N GLU A 9 2.04 27.74 62.74
CA GLU A 9 1.17 26.67 62.24
C GLU A 9 0.32 27.12 61.04
N VAL A 10 -0.11 28.39 61.06
CA VAL A 10 -0.82 28.98 59.91
C VAL A 10 0.11 29.15 58.69
N SER A 11 1.37 29.51 58.94
CA SER A 11 2.38 29.64 57.89
C SER A 11 2.73 28.27 57.26
N ASP A 12 2.83 27.21 58.06
CA ASP A 12 3.11 25.85 57.58
C ASP A 12 1.95 25.26 56.80
N ILE A 13 0.71 25.50 57.22
CA ILE A 13 -0.50 25.10 56.50
C ILE A 13 -0.61 25.84 55.16
N LEU A 14 -0.32 27.14 55.14
CA LEU A 14 -0.31 27.92 53.90
C LEU A 14 0.81 27.49 52.95
N LEU A 15 2.00 27.17 53.46
CA LEU A 15 3.10 26.63 52.66
C LEU A 15 2.79 25.23 52.11
N GLN A 16 2.09 24.42 52.87
CA GLN A 16 1.66 23.09 52.42
C GLN A 16 0.57 23.18 51.36
N GLN A 17 -0.42 24.06 51.53
CA GLN A 17 -1.44 24.35 50.53
C GLN A 17 -0.86 24.98 49.25
N LEU A 18 0.14 25.86 49.37
CA LEU A 18 0.87 26.41 48.21
C LEU A 18 1.72 25.36 47.49
N LYS A 19 2.31 24.39 48.20
CA LYS A 19 3.00 23.24 47.58
C LYS A 19 2.03 22.32 46.86
N ASP A 20 0.86 22.05 47.41
CA ASP A 20 -0.18 21.24 46.80
C ASP A 20 -0.81 21.92 45.56
N ILE A 21 -0.91 23.26 45.57
CA ILE A 21 -1.36 24.05 44.42
C ILE A 21 -0.30 24.02 43.30
N ASN A 22 0.99 24.06 43.62
CA ASN A 22 2.06 24.07 42.63
C ASN A 22 2.28 22.70 41.93
N THR A 23 1.65 21.62 42.43
CA THR A 23 1.85 20.29 41.89
C THR A 23 0.79 19.87 40.84
N LYS A 24 -0.23 20.68 40.57
CA LYS A 24 -1.35 20.30 39.68
C LYS A 24 -1.90 21.38 38.75
N VAL A 25 -1.30 22.52 38.61
CA VAL A 25 -1.70 23.46 37.55
C VAL A 25 -0.84 23.16 36.31
N LYS A 26 -1.27 22.22 35.49
CA LYS A 26 -0.88 22.22 34.09
C LYS A 26 -1.47 23.48 33.48
N PHE A 27 -0.66 24.52 33.28
CA PHE A 27 -1.05 25.63 32.44
C PHE A 27 -1.26 25.07 31.03
N GLU A 28 -2.52 24.87 30.65
CA GLU A 28 -2.86 24.60 29.26
C GLU A 28 -2.50 25.86 28.47
N GLU A 29 -1.56 25.74 27.56
CA GLU A 29 -1.22 26.83 26.65
C GLU A 29 -2.35 27.03 25.65
N VAL A 30 -2.97 28.20 25.68
CA VAL A 30 -4.12 28.57 24.87
C VAL A 30 -3.71 29.65 23.90
N GLY A 31 -3.89 29.36 22.61
CA GLY A 31 -3.74 30.33 21.54
C GLY A 31 -5.08 30.96 21.15
N VAL A 32 -5.02 31.96 20.30
CA VAL A 32 -6.19 32.69 19.78
C VAL A 32 -6.16 32.63 18.24
N VAL A 33 -7.29 32.32 17.62
CA VAL A 33 -7.47 32.34 16.17
C VAL A 33 -7.33 33.76 15.64
N LEU A 34 -6.35 34.00 14.78
CA LEU A 34 -6.18 35.28 14.07
C LEU A 34 -7.01 35.33 12.80
N THR A 35 -6.95 34.27 12.01
CA THR A 35 -7.69 34.14 10.76
C THR A 35 -8.05 32.67 10.52
N VAL A 36 -9.17 32.44 9.84
CA VAL A 36 -9.57 31.10 9.38
C VAL A 36 -10.13 31.21 7.97
N GLY A 37 -9.73 30.27 7.12
CA GLY A 37 -10.23 30.16 5.73
C GLY A 37 -9.61 28.99 5.00
N ASP A 38 -10.34 28.43 4.05
CA ASP A 38 -9.86 27.37 3.15
C ASP A 38 -9.21 26.14 3.84
N GLY A 39 -9.74 25.76 5.01
CA GLY A 39 -9.22 24.62 5.77
C GLY A 39 -7.93 24.88 6.56
N VAL A 40 -7.50 26.13 6.68
CA VAL A 40 -6.33 26.56 7.47
C VAL A 40 -6.71 27.66 8.43
N SER A 41 -6.12 27.66 9.63
CA SER A 41 -6.23 28.71 10.62
C SER A 41 -4.85 29.22 11.00
N ARG A 42 -4.72 30.53 11.21
CA ARG A 42 -3.55 31.13 11.85
C ARG A 42 -3.86 31.41 13.31
N VAL A 43 -3.02 30.90 14.17
CA VAL A 43 -3.22 30.98 15.63
C VAL A 43 -2.04 31.70 16.28
N TYR A 44 -2.33 32.65 17.12
CA TYR A 44 -1.35 33.38 17.95
C TYR A 44 -1.24 32.76 19.35
N GLY A 45 -0.08 32.82 19.98
CA GLY A 45 0.11 32.49 21.40
C GLY A 45 0.39 31.02 21.72
N LEU A 46 0.64 30.16 20.69
CA LEU A 46 1.08 28.78 20.88
C LEU A 46 2.62 28.68 20.78
N SER A 47 3.33 29.33 21.70
CA SER A 47 4.79 29.52 21.62
C SER A 47 5.60 28.22 21.76
N ASN A 48 5.06 27.22 22.45
CA ASN A 48 5.75 25.94 22.70
C ASN A 48 5.19 24.78 21.84
N VAL A 49 4.30 25.06 20.88
CA VAL A 49 3.76 24.04 19.99
C VAL A 49 4.87 23.45 19.11
N THR A 50 4.84 22.16 18.90
CA THR A 50 5.78 21.47 18.03
C THR A 50 5.18 21.20 16.64
N GLU A 51 6.03 21.05 15.64
CA GLU A 51 5.58 20.67 14.30
C GLU A 51 4.84 19.31 14.35
N ASN A 52 3.74 19.22 13.60
CA ASN A 52 2.82 18.08 13.58
C ASN A 52 2.09 17.81 14.92
N GLU A 53 2.07 18.75 15.86
CA GLU A 53 1.28 18.63 17.07
C GLU A 53 -0.21 18.88 16.78
N LEU A 54 -1.07 18.07 17.41
CA LEU A 54 -2.51 18.26 17.39
C LEU A 54 -2.90 19.42 18.31
N VAL A 55 -3.77 20.28 17.80
CA VAL A 55 -4.41 21.37 18.57
C VAL A 55 -5.93 21.22 18.48
N GLN A 56 -6.64 21.66 19.50
CA GLN A 56 -8.09 21.55 19.56
C GLN A 56 -8.72 22.95 19.60
N PHE A 57 -9.62 23.19 18.67
CA PHE A 57 -10.43 24.41 18.63
C PHE A 57 -11.60 24.33 19.62
N GLU A 58 -12.16 25.47 20.00
CA GLU A 58 -13.25 25.57 20.96
C GLU A 58 -14.51 24.78 20.58
N ASN A 59 -14.78 24.66 19.27
CA ASN A 59 -15.89 23.86 18.72
C ASN A 59 -15.59 22.34 18.66
N GLY A 60 -14.43 21.89 19.18
CA GLY A 60 -14.01 20.49 19.18
C GLY A 60 -13.29 20.02 17.90
N VAL A 61 -13.21 20.85 16.87
CA VAL A 61 -12.45 20.52 15.65
C VAL A 61 -10.98 20.40 15.99
N MET A 62 -10.34 19.36 15.45
CA MET A 62 -8.90 19.16 15.60
C MET A 62 -8.17 19.82 14.43
N GLY A 63 -6.97 20.31 14.70
CA GLY A 63 -6.04 20.80 13.71
C GLY A 63 -4.63 20.29 13.95
N VAL A 64 -3.77 20.40 12.95
CA VAL A 64 -2.34 20.06 13.02
C VAL A 64 -1.52 21.31 12.81
N ALA A 65 -0.60 21.61 13.72
CA ALA A 65 0.37 22.69 13.58
C ALA A 65 1.41 22.31 12.53
N MET A 66 1.40 22.98 11.37
CA MET A 66 2.28 22.65 10.24
C MET A 66 3.28 23.75 9.88
N ASN A 67 3.00 25.00 10.21
CA ASN A 67 3.87 26.12 9.93
C ASN A 67 4.10 26.92 11.22
N LEU A 68 5.34 26.91 11.69
CA LEU A 68 5.72 27.62 12.91
C LEU A 68 6.44 28.91 12.50
N GLU A 69 5.75 30.04 12.63
CA GLU A 69 6.29 31.38 12.38
C GLU A 69 6.58 32.08 13.72
N GLU A 70 7.33 33.15 13.69
CA GLU A 70 7.75 33.87 14.91
C GLU A 70 6.55 34.37 15.73
N ASP A 71 5.53 34.92 15.04
CA ASP A 71 4.36 35.53 15.67
C ASP A 71 3.08 34.67 15.61
N ASN A 72 3.06 33.62 14.82
CA ASN A 72 1.85 32.81 14.62
C ASN A 72 2.16 31.37 14.19
N VAL A 73 1.16 30.51 14.34
CA VAL A 73 1.21 29.11 13.94
C VAL A 73 0.17 28.87 12.85
N GLY A 74 0.61 28.35 11.71
CA GLY A 74 -0.28 27.86 10.66
C GLY A 74 -0.81 26.47 11.03
N VAL A 75 -2.10 26.38 11.28
CA VAL A 75 -2.78 25.15 11.67
C VAL A 75 -3.68 24.69 10.54
N VAL A 76 -3.51 23.45 10.10
CA VAL A 76 -4.35 22.80 9.09
C VAL A 76 -5.49 22.06 9.78
N LEU A 77 -6.72 22.34 9.39
CA LEU A 77 -7.91 21.80 10.02
C LEU A 77 -8.17 20.36 9.53
N LEU A 78 -8.44 19.45 10.47
CA LEU A 78 -8.82 18.06 10.19
C LEU A 78 -10.35 17.85 10.14
N GLY A 79 -11.09 18.92 9.99
CA GLY A 79 -12.53 18.93 9.92
C GLY A 79 -13.04 20.20 9.25
N PRO A 80 -14.38 20.40 9.19
CA PRO A 80 -14.96 21.58 8.60
C PRO A 80 -14.55 22.86 9.34
N SER A 81 -14.27 23.91 8.58
CA SER A 81 -13.95 25.25 9.15
C SER A 81 -15.18 25.98 9.70
N GLU A 82 -16.38 25.43 9.44
CA GLU A 82 -17.64 26.01 9.89
C GLU A 82 -17.70 26.10 11.42
N GLY A 83 -18.07 27.27 11.91
CA GLY A 83 -18.16 27.53 13.35
C GLY A 83 -16.85 27.95 14.03
N ILE A 84 -15.71 27.93 13.33
CA ILE A 84 -14.47 28.54 13.81
C ILE A 84 -14.47 30.02 13.43
N LYS A 85 -14.20 30.89 14.42
CA LYS A 85 -14.20 32.34 14.26
C LYS A 85 -12.90 32.96 14.79
N GLU A 86 -12.57 34.12 14.26
CA GLU A 86 -11.49 34.94 14.79
C GLU A 86 -11.74 35.27 16.27
N GLY A 87 -10.71 35.23 17.06
CA GLY A 87 -10.77 35.46 18.50
C GLY A 87 -11.12 34.24 19.35
N GLN A 88 -11.48 33.10 18.77
CA GLN A 88 -11.73 31.87 19.52
C GLN A 88 -10.44 31.25 20.08
N SER A 89 -10.58 30.52 21.17
CA SER A 89 -9.47 29.83 21.82
C SER A 89 -9.08 28.53 21.11
N VAL A 90 -7.77 28.26 21.08
CA VAL A 90 -7.19 27.01 20.57
C VAL A 90 -6.26 26.43 21.63
N LYS A 91 -6.48 25.18 22.01
CA LYS A 91 -5.70 24.48 23.03
C LYS A 91 -4.68 23.54 22.44
N ARG A 92 -3.48 23.50 23.00
CA ARG A 92 -2.50 22.45 22.75
C ARG A 92 -2.98 21.13 23.33
N THR A 93 -2.63 20.04 22.66
CA THR A 93 -2.90 18.69 23.18
C THR A 93 -1.65 18.00 23.72
N ASP A 94 -0.45 18.58 23.53
CA ASP A 94 0.85 17.94 23.80
C ASP A 94 1.00 16.57 23.11
N ARG A 95 0.28 16.37 22.02
CA ARG A 95 0.25 15.10 21.26
C ARG A 95 0.55 15.35 19.80
N VAL A 96 1.53 14.64 19.28
CA VAL A 96 1.79 14.59 17.83
C VAL A 96 0.60 13.91 17.13
N ALA A 97 0.31 14.34 15.91
CA ALA A 97 -0.75 13.74 15.09
C ALA A 97 -0.62 12.22 15.05
N SER A 98 -1.62 11.52 15.55
CA SER A 98 -1.61 10.07 15.79
C SER A 98 -2.98 9.47 15.51
N ILE A 99 -3.00 8.19 15.17
CA ILE A 99 -4.22 7.38 15.00
C ILE A 99 -4.27 6.29 16.08
N GLU A 100 -5.45 6.05 16.63
CA GLU A 100 -5.70 4.93 17.55
C GLU A 100 -5.94 3.67 16.73
N VAL A 101 -5.04 2.68 16.83
CA VAL A 101 -5.12 1.42 16.09
C VAL A 101 -5.46 0.28 17.02
N SER A 102 -6.32 -0.64 16.57
CA SER A 102 -6.64 -1.89 17.27
C SER A 102 -6.91 -3.03 16.27
N ASP A 103 -6.83 -4.28 16.71
CA ASP A 103 -7.18 -5.44 15.89
C ASP A 103 -8.68 -5.42 15.46
N ALA A 104 -9.54 -4.72 16.23
CA ALA A 104 -10.95 -4.55 15.89
C ALA A 104 -11.20 -3.62 14.67
N MET A 105 -10.16 -3.00 14.11
CA MET A 105 -10.26 -2.27 12.84
C MET A 105 -10.35 -3.19 11.62
N LEU A 106 -10.00 -4.46 11.75
CA LEU A 106 -10.12 -5.42 10.65
C LEU A 106 -11.59 -5.54 10.21
N GLY A 107 -11.80 -5.49 8.91
CA GLY A 107 -13.14 -5.49 8.31
C GLY A 107 -13.86 -4.14 8.30
N ARG A 108 -13.25 -3.06 8.82
CA ARG A 108 -13.87 -1.75 8.98
C ARG A 108 -13.43 -0.77 7.88
N VAL A 109 -14.30 0.22 7.66
CA VAL A 109 -14.01 1.41 6.84
C VAL A 109 -13.92 2.61 7.77
N ILE A 110 -12.77 3.28 7.74
CA ILE A 110 -12.44 4.40 8.64
C ILE A 110 -11.96 5.61 7.87
N ASN A 111 -12.01 6.78 8.51
CA ASN A 111 -11.33 7.98 8.02
C ASN A 111 -9.84 8.01 8.49
N PRO A 112 -9.02 8.96 8.02
CA PRO A 112 -7.61 9.09 8.44
C PRO A 112 -7.40 9.35 9.94
N LEU A 113 -8.43 9.75 10.68
CA LEU A 113 -8.41 9.96 12.12
C LEU A 113 -8.80 8.72 12.93
N GLY A 114 -9.18 7.61 12.27
CA GLY A 114 -9.63 6.39 12.91
C GLY A 114 -11.13 6.34 13.21
N THR A 115 -11.90 7.34 12.77
CA THR A 115 -13.37 7.36 12.95
C THR A 115 -14.02 6.39 11.96
N PRO A 116 -14.93 5.50 12.42
CA PRO A 116 -15.62 4.58 11.54
C PRO A 116 -16.60 5.30 10.61
N LEU A 117 -16.62 4.88 9.33
CA LEU A 117 -17.51 5.40 8.28
C LEU A 117 -18.57 4.38 7.83
N ASP A 118 -18.50 3.14 8.34
CA ASP A 118 -19.31 2.00 7.89
C ASP A 118 -20.64 1.83 8.65
N GLY A 119 -20.94 2.74 9.58
CA GLY A 119 -22.18 2.69 10.37
C GLY A 119 -22.23 1.55 11.40
N SER A 120 -21.14 0.79 11.60
CA SER A 120 -21.08 -0.38 12.50
C SER A 120 -20.72 -0.01 13.95
N GLY A 121 -20.89 1.24 14.35
CA GLY A 121 -20.58 1.74 15.69
C GLY A 121 -19.08 1.95 15.95
N GLU A 122 -18.74 2.29 17.18
CA GLU A 122 -17.36 2.56 17.59
C GLU A 122 -16.46 1.33 17.50
N ILE A 123 -15.16 1.55 17.28
CA ILE A 123 -14.15 0.50 17.22
C ILE A 123 -13.71 0.17 18.65
N GLY A 124 -13.96 -1.06 19.04
CA GLY A 124 -13.59 -1.60 20.35
C GLY A 124 -12.15 -2.10 20.42
N GLY A 125 -11.84 -2.87 21.48
CA GLY A 125 -10.55 -3.50 21.67
C GLY A 125 -9.49 -2.63 22.32
N GLU A 126 -8.29 -3.19 22.53
CA GLU A 126 -7.14 -2.46 23.06
C GLU A 126 -6.61 -1.50 22.00
N LYS A 127 -6.55 -0.22 22.33
CA LYS A 127 -6.16 0.84 21.40
C LYS A 127 -4.70 1.22 21.58
N TYR A 128 -3.99 1.33 20.48
CA TYR A 128 -2.59 1.71 20.40
C TYR A 128 -2.45 3.02 19.65
N LEU A 129 -1.87 4.02 20.29
CA LEU A 129 -1.68 5.34 19.71
C LEU A 129 -0.45 5.34 18.80
N MET A 130 -0.67 5.24 17.48
CA MET A 130 0.39 5.21 16.48
C MET A 130 0.57 6.59 15.84
N PRO A 131 1.79 7.16 15.84
CA PRO A 131 2.05 8.45 15.21
C PRO A 131 1.84 8.36 13.69
N LEU A 132 1.20 9.37 13.10
CA LEU A 132 1.00 9.46 11.66
C LEU A 132 2.33 9.65 10.94
N ASP A 133 3.18 10.56 11.43
CA ASP A 133 4.54 10.76 10.92
C ASP A 133 5.55 10.10 11.86
N ARG A 134 6.29 9.15 11.32
CA ARG A 134 7.28 8.37 12.04
C ARG A 134 8.48 8.12 11.14
N LYS A 135 9.69 8.20 11.69
CA LYS A 135 10.91 7.87 10.97
C LYS A 135 10.94 6.40 10.57
N ALA A 136 11.33 6.15 9.32
CA ALA A 136 11.51 4.80 8.81
C ALA A 136 12.53 4.01 9.65
N PRO A 137 12.41 2.67 9.73
CA PRO A 137 13.40 1.83 10.39
C PRO A 137 14.78 2.02 9.78
N GLY A 138 15.81 2.21 10.61
CA GLY A 138 17.19 2.30 10.16
C GLY A 138 17.72 0.99 9.57
N VAL A 139 18.86 1.05 8.88
CA VAL A 139 19.44 -0.08 8.12
C VAL A 139 19.67 -1.32 8.99
N ILE A 140 20.11 -1.16 10.23
CA ILE A 140 20.43 -2.27 11.16
C ILE A 140 19.18 -3.08 11.50
N TYR A 141 18.01 -2.47 11.50
CA TYR A 141 16.73 -3.08 11.87
C TYR A 141 16.04 -3.78 10.71
N ARG A 142 16.57 -3.66 9.48
CA ARG A 142 16.04 -4.28 8.27
C ARG A 142 16.73 -5.58 7.93
N GLN A 143 16.04 -6.42 7.19
CA GLN A 143 16.62 -7.59 6.52
C GLN A 143 16.26 -7.59 5.03
N PRO A 144 17.01 -8.33 4.20
CA PRO A 144 16.70 -8.47 2.78
C PRO A 144 15.30 -9.04 2.54
N VAL A 145 14.66 -8.57 1.49
CA VAL A 145 13.39 -9.10 1.00
C VAL A 145 13.65 -10.43 0.28
N ASN A 146 13.18 -11.52 0.87
CA ASN A 146 13.42 -12.90 0.40
C ASN A 146 12.17 -13.79 0.45
N GLN A 147 11.00 -13.20 0.71
CA GLN A 147 9.73 -13.92 0.79
C GLN A 147 8.75 -13.30 -0.21
N ALA A 148 8.12 -14.14 -1.03
CA ALA A 148 7.16 -13.68 -2.02
C ALA A 148 5.89 -13.08 -1.38
N LEU A 149 5.39 -12.00 -1.97
CA LEU A 149 4.02 -11.57 -1.85
C LEU A 149 3.31 -11.96 -3.15
N GLN A 150 2.52 -13.01 -3.11
CA GLN A 150 1.80 -13.48 -4.30
C GLN A 150 0.64 -12.54 -4.61
N THR A 151 0.62 -12.00 -5.81
CA THR A 151 -0.48 -11.13 -6.28
C THR A 151 -1.65 -11.92 -6.86
N GLY A 152 -1.41 -13.16 -7.25
CA GLY A 152 -2.38 -13.98 -7.97
C GLY A 152 -2.48 -13.63 -9.46
N LEU A 153 -1.66 -12.71 -9.94
CA LEU A 153 -1.62 -12.29 -11.34
C LEU A 153 -0.42 -12.93 -12.03
N LYS A 154 -0.68 -13.76 -13.04
CA LYS A 154 0.36 -14.51 -13.80
C LYS A 154 1.47 -13.60 -14.32
N ALA A 155 1.10 -12.44 -14.88
CA ALA A 155 2.05 -11.50 -15.45
C ALA A 155 2.95 -10.84 -14.39
N VAL A 156 2.41 -10.54 -13.21
CA VAL A 156 3.16 -9.92 -12.10
C VAL A 156 4.06 -10.96 -11.44
N ASP A 157 3.47 -12.04 -10.93
CA ASP A 157 4.19 -13.05 -10.14
C ASP A 157 5.32 -13.73 -10.92
N SER A 158 5.17 -13.85 -12.26
CA SER A 158 6.21 -14.43 -13.11
C SER A 158 7.30 -13.46 -13.53
N MET A 159 6.96 -12.22 -13.93
CA MET A 159 7.92 -11.31 -14.59
C MET A 159 8.34 -10.12 -13.75
N ILE A 160 7.51 -9.72 -12.78
CA ILE A 160 7.71 -8.54 -11.92
C ILE A 160 7.36 -8.92 -10.48
N PRO A 161 8.03 -9.92 -9.90
CA PRO A 161 7.66 -10.45 -8.59
C PRO A 161 7.81 -9.42 -7.48
N ILE A 162 6.87 -9.44 -6.54
CA ILE A 162 6.83 -8.57 -5.38
C ILE A 162 7.18 -9.38 -4.14
N GLY A 163 8.02 -8.82 -3.28
CA GLY A 163 8.38 -9.44 -2.01
C GLY A 163 7.75 -8.75 -0.80
N ARG A 164 7.57 -9.49 0.28
CA ARG A 164 7.07 -8.95 1.56
C ARG A 164 8.10 -7.96 2.12
N GLY A 165 7.71 -6.70 2.25
CA GLY A 165 8.58 -5.59 2.68
C GLY A 165 9.12 -4.74 1.53
N GLN A 166 8.73 -5.01 0.28
CA GLN A 166 9.10 -4.25 -0.91
C GLN A 166 8.14 -3.08 -1.15
N ARG A 167 8.62 -2.08 -1.89
CA ARG A 167 7.82 -0.98 -2.44
C ARG A 167 7.74 -1.15 -3.95
N GLU A 168 6.60 -1.52 -4.46
CA GLU A 168 6.41 -1.69 -5.91
C GLU A 168 5.36 -0.71 -6.41
N LEU A 169 5.76 0.17 -7.34
CA LEU A 169 4.90 1.20 -7.90
C LEU A 169 3.96 0.60 -8.95
N ILE A 170 2.68 0.94 -8.90
CA ILE A 170 1.73 0.69 -9.99
C ILE A 170 1.46 2.02 -10.70
N ILE A 171 1.85 2.12 -11.97
CA ILE A 171 1.82 3.39 -12.71
C ILE A 171 1.15 3.21 -14.07
N GLY A 172 0.39 4.19 -14.51
CA GLY A 172 -0.26 4.21 -15.82
C GLY A 172 -1.38 5.23 -15.89
N ASP A 173 -1.94 5.38 -17.07
CA ASP A 173 -3.01 6.34 -17.34
C ASP A 173 -4.32 5.97 -16.61
N ARG A 174 -5.27 6.89 -16.64
CA ARG A 174 -6.58 6.69 -16.04
C ARG A 174 -7.29 5.48 -16.66
N GLN A 175 -7.95 4.67 -15.83
CA GLN A 175 -8.74 3.50 -16.26
C GLN A 175 -7.93 2.37 -16.94
N THR A 176 -6.63 2.28 -16.76
CA THR A 176 -5.80 1.19 -17.28
C THR A 176 -5.78 -0.07 -16.41
N GLY A 177 -6.50 -0.08 -15.27
CA GLY A 177 -6.59 -1.23 -14.38
C GLY A 177 -5.65 -1.21 -13.17
N LYS A 178 -5.06 -0.05 -12.79
CA LYS A 178 -4.17 0.09 -11.62
C LYS A 178 -4.80 -0.43 -10.33
N THR A 179 -5.97 0.10 -9.99
CA THR A 179 -6.76 -0.31 -8.82
C THR A 179 -7.12 -1.80 -8.86
N ALA A 180 -7.40 -2.36 -10.04
CA ALA A 180 -7.72 -3.78 -10.19
C ALA A 180 -6.58 -4.69 -9.77
N ILE A 181 -5.33 -4.38 -10.16
CA ILE A 181 -4.13 -5.12 -9.73
C ILE A 181 -4.00 -5.10 -8.21
N ALA A 182 -4.20 -3.95 -7.59
CA ALA A 182 -4.12 -3.82 -6.14
C ALA A 182 -5.21 -4.62 -5.43
N ILE A 183 -6.45 -4.59 -5.92
CA ILE A 183 -7.58 -5.34 -5.35
C ILE A 183 -7.38 -6.84 -5.54
N ASP A 184 -6.94 -7.30 -6.73
CA ASP A 184 -6.60 -8.70 -6.96
C ASP A 184 -5.52 -9.20 -6.00
N THR A 185 -4.50 -8.37 -5.75
CA THR A 185 -3.46 -8.66 -4.76
C THR A 185 -4.03 -8.83 -3.36
N ILE A 186 -4.96 -7.98 -2.93
CA ILE A 186 -5.65 -8.11 -1.63
C ILE A 186 -6.48 -9.38 -1.58
N ILE A 187 -7.29 -9.66 -2.61
CA ILE A 187 -8.14 -10.86 -2.68
C ILE A 187 -7.29 -12.13 -2.59
N ASN A 188 -6.13 -12.14 -3.24
CA ASN A 188 -5.23 -13.30 -3.25
C ASN A 188 -4.63 -13.63 -1.87
N GLN A 189 -4.64 -12.71 -0.90
CA GLN A 189 -4.16 -12.97 0.45
C GLN A 189 -5.11 -13.84 1.30
N ARG A 190 -6.30 -14.14 0.79
CA ARG A 190 -7.27 -14.99 1.48
C ARG A 190 -6.70 -16.36 1.84
N GLU A 191 -5.99 -16.99 0.92
CA GLU A 191 -5.36 -18.30 1.15
C GLU A 191 -4.33 -18.26 2.30
N ASN A 192 -3.54 -17.19 2.38
CA ASN A 192 -2.58 -16.97 3.46
C ASN A 192 -3.29 -16.78 4.80
N PHE A 193 -4.40 -16.05 4.80
CA PHE A 193 -5.22 -15.83 6.00
C PHE A 193 -5.82 -17.14 6.51
N GLU A 194 -6.39 -17.97 5.64
CA GLU A 194 -6.97 -19.27 5.97
C GLU A 194 -5.92 -20.28 6.46
N LYS A 195 -4.67 -20.19 5.95
CA LYS A 195 -3.55 -21.05 6.38
C LYS A 195 -2.84 -20.60 7.67
N GLY A 196 -3.24 -19.47 8.27
CA GLY A 196 -2.66 -18.97 9.51
C GLY A 196 -1.35 -18.18 9.36
N ASP A 197 -0.95 -17.78 8.14
CA ASP A 197 0.12 -16.81 7.85
C ASP A 197 -0.45 -15.54 7.19
N PRO A 198 -1.29 -14.78 7.92
CA PRO A 198 -2.04 -13.68 7.34
C PRO A 198 -1.12 -12.56 6.85
N VAL A 199 -1.51 -11.97 5.72
CA VAL A 199 -1.05 -10.65 5.29
C VAL A 199 -2.21 -9.69 5.51
N TYR A 200 -2.09 -8.82 6.50
CA TYR A 200 -3.11 -7.81 6.79
C TYR A 200 -3.05 -6.71 5.77
N CYS A 201 -4.17 -6.44 5.11
CA CYS A 201 -4.23 -5.50 4.01
C CYS A 201 -4.83 -4.17 4.45
N ILE A 202 -4.22 -3.07 4.04
CA ILE A 202 -4.69 -1.72 4.27
C ILE A 202 -4.89 -1.06 2.90
N TYR A 203 -6.14 -0.78 2.54
CA TYR A 203 -6.45 -0.05 1.31
C TYR A 203 -6.75 1.41 1.64
N VAL A 204 -5.92 2.31 1.15
CA VAL A 204 -6.04 3.75 1.37
C VAL A 204 -6.61 4.42 0.12
N ALA A 205 -7.87 4.83 0.17
CA ALA A 205 -8.54 5.57 -0.88
C ALA A 205 -8.33 7.08 -0.68
N ILE A 206 -7.64 7.72 -1.62
CA ILE A 206 -7.22 9.12 -1.52
C ILE A 206 -7.91 9.94 -2.61
N GLY A 207 -8.74 10.89 -2.23
CA GLY A 207 -9.42 11.79 -3.17
C GLY A 207 -10.31 11.08 -4.20
N GLN A 208 -10.80 9.89 -3.88
CA GLN A 208 -11.71 9.13 -4.73
C GLN A 208 -13.17 9.55 -4.50
N LYS A 209 -14.04 9.27 -5.46
CA LYS A 209 -15.48 9.43 -5.28
C LYS A 209 -15.99 8.42 -4.25
N ALA A 210 -16.89 8.82 -3.38
CA ALA A 210 -17.50 7.93 -2.38
C ALA A 210 -18.15 6.68 -3.00
N SER A 211 -18.76 6.81 -4.20
CA SER A 211 -19.32 5.67 -4.95
C SER A 211 -18.25 4.65 -5.37
N THR A 212 -17.04 5.11 -5.73
CA THR A 212 -15.92 4.23 -6.10
C THR A 212 -15.42 3.47 -4.87
N VAL A 213 -15.29 4.15 -3.74
CA VAL A 213 -14.90 3.51 -2.48
C VAL A 213 -15.94 2.46 -2.07
N ALA A 214 -17.23 2.79 -2.13
CA ALA A 214 -18.32 1.86 -1.83
C ALA A 214 -18.28 0.61 -2.73
N SER A 215 -18.04 0.77 -4.03
CA SER A 215 -17.90 -0.35 -4.97
C SER A 215 -16.67 -1.22 -4.63
N THR A 216 -15.56 -0.63 -4.20
CA THR A 216 -14.37 -1.36 -3.76
C THR A 216 -14.66 -2.17 -2.50
N VAL A 217 -15.33 -1.57 -1.50
CA VAL A 217 -15.76 -2.26 -0.27
C VAL A 217 -16.64 -3.46 -0.61
N GLU A 218 -17.63 -3.28 -1.49
CA GLU A 218 -18.53 -4.35 -1.91
C GLU A 218 -17.78 -5.48 -2.64
N THR A 219 -16.84 -5.14 -3.52
CA THR A 219 -16.00 -6.10 -4.22
C THR A 219 -15.16 -6.93 -3.25
N LEU A 220 -14.54 -6.30 -2.26
CA LEU A 220 -13.76 -6.99 -1.24
C LEU A 220 -14.64 -7.87 -0.34
N LYS A 221 -15.84 -7.41 0.03
CA LYS A 221 -16.83 -8.21 0.76
C LYS A 221 -17.27 -9.45 -0.02
N LYS A 222 -17.62 -9.27 -1.29
CA LYS A 222 -18.06 -10.36 -2.18
C LYS A 222 -17.01 -11.45 -2.36
N ASN A 223 -15.74 -11.06 -2.37
CA ASN A 223 -14.62 -11.99 -2.50
C ASN A 223 -14.06 -12.49 -1.15
N GLY A 224 -14.70 -12.16 -0.02
CA GLY A 224 -14.30 -12.64 1.30
C GLY A 224 -12.99 -12.05 1.82
N ALA A 225 -12.57 -10.87 1.34
CA ALA A 225 -11.30 -10.25 1.70
C ALA A 225 -11.40 -9.28 2.90
N MET A 226 -12.60 -8.90 3.33
CA MET A 226 -12.78 -7.95 4.43
C MET A 226 -12.21 -8.42 5.78
N PRO A 227 -12.28 -9.71 6.19
CA PRO A 227 -11.81 -10.13 7.51
C PRO A 227 -10.34 -9.80 7.81
N TYR A 228 -9.51 -9.63 6.79
CA TYR A 228 -8.09 -9.27 6.94
C TYR A 228 -7.75 -7.92 6.30
N THR A 229 -8.76 -7.10 5.96
CA THR A 229 -8.57 -5.82 5.27
C THR A 229 -9.15 -4.67 6.09
N ILE A 230 -8.41 -3.55 6.14
CA ILE A 230 -8.85 -2.26 6.68
C ILE A 230 -8.90 -1.27 5.52
N ILE A 231 -9.97 -0.48 5.43
CA ILE A 231 -10.10 0.55 4.42
C ILE A 231 -10.02 1.91 5.09
N VAL A 232 -9.03 2.72 4.67
CA VAL A 232 -8.89 4.12 5.08
C VAL A 232 -9.38 4.99 3.94
N SER A 233 -10.43 5.76 4.17
CA SER A 233 -11.06 6.58 3.14
C SER A 233 -10.94 8.07 3.44
N ALA A 234 -10.35 8.80 2.49
CA ALA A 234 -10.41 10.26 2.41
C ALA A 234 -10.97 10.62 1.03
N THR A 235 -12.27 10.85 0.95
CA THR A 235 -12.97 11.09 -0.31
C THR A 235 -12.65 12.47 -0.90
N ALA A 236 -12.97 12.67 -2.17
CA ALA A 236 -12.75 13.94 -2.87
C ALA A 236 -13.55 15.12 -2.29
N SER A 237 -14.59 14.85 -1.49
CA SER A 237 -15.40 15.88 -0.82
C SER A 237 -14.83 16.29 0.56
N GLU A 238 -13.84 15.57 1.05
CA GLU A 238 -13.21 15.88 2.34
C GLU A 238 -12.08 16.91 2.18
N PRO A 239 -11.76 17.64 3.26
CA PRO A 239 -10.68 18.63 3.24
C PRO A 239 -9.35 18.05 2.72
N ALA A 240 -8.56 18.87 2.03
CA ALA A 240 -7.25 18.49 1.49
C ALA A 240 -6.31 17.93 2.59
N ALA A 241 -6.44 18.42 3.81
CA ALA A 241 -5.70 17.92 4.97
C ALA A 241 -5.93 16.43 5.22
N LEU A 242 -7.17 15.96 5.17
CA LEU A 242 -7.48 14.54 5.38
C LEU A 242 -6.94 13.68 4.23
N GLN A 243 -7.01 14.17 3.00
CA GLN A 243 -6.42 13.49 1.84
C GLN A 243 -4.89 13.40 1.95
N TYR A 244 -4.25 14.45 2.50
CA TYR A 244 -2.82 14.48 2.77
C TYR A 244 -2.41 13.47 3.84
N PHE A 245 -3.16 13.37 4.95
CA PHE A 245 -2.83 12.47 6.06
C PHE A 245 -3.24 11.03 5.84
N ALA A 246 -4.15 10.72 4.93
CA ALA A 246 -4.65 9.37 4.69
C ALA A 246 -3.56 8.31 4.44
N PRO A 247 -2.55 8.54 3.59
CA PRO A 247 -1.45 7.59 3.41
C PRO A 247 -0.63 7.36 4.67
N PHE A 248 -0.41 8.39 5.47
CA PHE A 248 0.31 8.28 6.74
C PHE A 248 -0.47 7.47 7.77
N ALA A 249 -1.80 7.62 7.81
CA ALA A 249 -2.68 6.78 8.63
C ALA A 249 -2.60 5.31 8.21
N GLY A 250 -2.68 5.04 6.90
CA GLY A 250 -2.50 3.68 6.37
C GLY A 250 -1.13 3.08 6.71
N ALA A 251 -0.05 3.87 6.61
CA ALA A 251 1.28 3.45 7.01
C ALA A 251 1.37 3.14 8.52
N ALA A 252 0.80 3.99 9.38
CA ALA A 252 0.78 3.79 10.83
C ALA A 252 0.04 2.50 11.23
N ILE A 253 -1.09 2.21 10.58
CA ILE A 253 -1.83 0.95 10.77
C ILE A 253 -0.98 -0.25 10.29
N GLY A 254 -0.34 -0.15 9.13
CA GLY A 254 0.55 -1.21 8.63
C GLY A 254 1.76 -1.47 9.54
N GLU A 255 2.33 -0.41 10.10
CA GLU A 255 3.43 -0.51 11.07
C GLU A 255 3.02 -1.19 12.38
N TYR A 256 1.79 -0.99 12.83
CA TYR A 256 1.26 -1.69 14.00
C TYR A 256 1.32 -3.22 13.83
N PHE A 257 0.95 -3.74 12.68
CA PHE A 257 1.08 -5.17 12.38
C PHE A 257 2.53 -5.58 12.17
N ARG A 258 3.30 -4.82 11.39
CA ARG A 258 4.73 -5.07 11.13
C ARG A 258 5.54 -5.17 12.42
N ASP A 259 5.38 -4.21 13.33
CA ASP A 259 6.16 -4.15 14.57
C ASP A 259 5.80 -5.27 15.55
N ARG A 260 4.66 -5.94 15.36
CA ARG A 260 4.25 -7.16 16.08
C ARG A 260 4.76 -8.46 15.44
N GLY A 261 5.63 -8.38 14.44
CA GLY A 261 6.17 -9.54 13.72
C GLY A 261 5.24 -10.12 12.65
N LEU A 262 4.18 -9.39 12.28
CA LEU A 262 3.18 -9.83 11.31
C LEU A 262 3.47 -9.22 9.92
N SER A 263 2.87 -9.78 8.88
CA SER A 263 2.97 -9.23 7.53
C SER A 263 1.80 -8.30 7.24
N ALA A 264 2.09 -7.12 6.70
CA ALA A 264 1.10 -6.17 6.24
C ALA A 264 1.37 -5.71 4.81
N LEU A 265 0.29 -5.40 4.10
CA LEU A 265 0.29 -4.82 2.76
C LEU A 265 -0.49 -3.51 2.81
N VAL A 266 0.10 -2.42 2.37
CA VAL A 266 -0.59 -1.14 2.23
C VAL A 266 -0.66 -0.74 0.75
N VAL A 267 -1.85 -0.40 0.30
CA VAL A 267 -2.11 0.14 -1.03
C VAL A 267 -2.47 1.62 -0.90
N TYR A 268 -1.79 2.48 -1.65
CA TYR A 268 -2.09 3.92 -1.69
C TYR A 268 -2.71 4.27 -3.05
N ASP A 269 -4.02 4.45 -3.08
CA ASP A 269 -4.77 4.71 -4.31
C ASP A 269 -5.44 6.10 -4.28
N ASP A 270 -4.81 7.19 -4.78
CA ASP A 270 -3.47 7.26 -5.38
C ASP A 270 -2.62 8.39 -4.76
N LEU A 271 -1.30 8.26 -4.84
CA LEU A 271 -0.37 9.27 -4.32
C LEU A 271 -0.31 10.54 -5.18
N SER A 272 -0.76 10.49 -6.43
CA SER A 272 -0.89 11.70 -7.28
C SER A 272 -1.86 12.69 -6.63
N LYS A 273 -2.98 12.20 -6.10
CA LYS A 273 -3.96 13.03 -5.40
C LYS A 273 -3.45 13.50 -4.03
N GLN A 274 -2.69 12.67 -3.31
CA GLN A 274 -2.00 13.15 -2.10
C GLN A 274 -1.08 14.33 -2.42
N ALA A 275 -0.29 14.25 -3.49
CA ALA A 275 0.59 15.35 -3.91
C ALA A 275 -0.21 16.62 -4.23
N VAL A 276 -1.35 16.50 -4.92
CA VAL A 276 -2.23 17.64 -5.20
C VAL A 276 -2.78 18.24 -3.90
N ALA A 277 -3.27 17.42 -2.97
CA ALA A 277 -3.74 17.88 -1.66
C ALA A 277 -2.62 18.59 -0.87
N TYR A 278 -1.41 18.05 -0.88
CA TYR A 278 -0.25 18.67 -0.25
C TYR A 278 0.13 20.00 -0.89
N ARG A 279 0.05 20.12 -2.23
CA ARG A 279 0.24 21.38 -2.95
C ARG A 279 -0.79 22.43 -2.53
N GLU A 280 -2.06 22.05 -2.44
CA GLU A 280 -3.15 22.92 -2.00
C GLU A 280 -2.90 23.46 -0.59
N VAL A 281 -2.66 22.59 0.38
CA VAL A 281 -2.35 22.95 1.78
C VAL A 281 -1.12 23.86 1.84
N SER A 282 -0.07 23.55 1.08
CA SER A 282 1.18 24.32 1.09
C SER A 282 1.01 25.73 0.49
N LEU A 283 0.20 25.87 -0.56
CA LEU A 283 -0.10 27.17 -1.17
C LEU A 283 -0.94 28.04 -0.22
N ILE A 284 -1.92 27.48 0.48
CA ILE A 284 -2.72 28.20 1.47
C ILE A 284 -1.84 28.66 2.66
N LEU A 285 -0.89 27.80 3.10
CA LEU A 285 0.12 28.15 4.12
C LEU A 285 1.19 29.11 3.60
N ARG A 286 1.13 29.55 2.32
CA ARG A 286 2.09 30.44 1.66
C ARG A 286 3.52 29.91 1.65
N ARG A 287 3.69 28.59 1.62
CA ARG A 287 5.01 27.98 1.42
C ARG A 287 5.53 28.26 0.01
N PRO A 288 6.85 28.46 -0.20
CA PRO A 288 7.39 28.70 -1.53
C PRO A 288 7.14 27.50 -2.45
N SER A 289 6.64 27.76 -3.65
CA SER A 289 6.36 26.75 -4.66
C SER A 289 7.52 26.61 -5.65
N GLY A 290 7.75 25.39 -6.14
CA GLY A 290 8.71 25.03 -7.17
C GLY A 290 8.04 24.57 -8.48
N ARG A 291 8.60 23.53 -9.09
CA ARG A 291 8.10 22.96 -10.35
C ARG A 291 6.63 22.53 -10.23
N GLU A 292 5.81 22.88 -11.21
CA GLU A 292 4.36 22.59 -11.27
C GLU A 292 3.58 23.07 -10.04
N ALA A 293 4.07 24.14 -9.40
CA ALA A 293 3.55 24.70 -8.15
C ALA A 293 3.59 23.75 -6.94
N TYR A 294 4.30 22.63 -7.01
CA TYR A 294 4.54 21.79 -5.85
C TYR A 294 5.56 22.43 -4.90
N PRO A 295 5.42 22.24 -3.58
CA PRO A 295 6.44 22.68 -2.64
C PRO A 295 7.75 21.90 -2.84
N GLY A 296 8.89 22.51 -2.49
CA GLY A 296 10.21 21.94 -2.72
C GLY A 296 10.47 20.61 -2.01
N ASP A 297 9.70 20.31 -0.97
CA ASP A 297 9.80 19.09 -0.16
C ASP A 297 8.83 17.95 -0.57
N VAL A 298 8.17 18.07 -1.73
CA VAL A 298 7.24 17.02 -2.20
C VAL A 298 7.93 15.66 -2.43
N PHE A 299 9.22 15.66 -2.78
CA PHE A 299 10.01 14.43 -2.82
C PHE A 299 10.12 13.80 -1.42
N TYR A 300 10.40 14.61 -0.40
CA TYR A 300 10.50 14.17 0.98
C TYR A 300 9.15 13.66 1.53
N LEU A 301 8.03 14.25 1.08
CA LEU A 301 6.69 13.75 1.39
C LEU A 301 6.54 12.26 1.07
N HIS A 302 6.82 11.87 -0.17
CA HIS A 302 6.67 10.49 -0.63
C HIS A 302 7.79 9.58 -0.12
N SER A 303 9.03 10.08 -0.03
CA SER A 303 10.16 9.26 0.43
C SER A 303 10.01 8.86 1.90
N ARG A 304 9.66 9.80 2.80
CA ARG A 304 9.45 9.48 4.22
C ARG A 304 8.27 8.53 4.45
N LEU A 305 7.23 8.58 3.59
CA LEU A 305 6.11 7.65 3.63
C LEU A 305 6.53 6.24 3.17
N LEU A 306 7.13 6.15 1.98
CA LEU A 306 7.43 4.87 1.33
C LEU A 306 8.62 4.14 1.98
N GLU A 307 9.59 4.86 2.55
CA GLU A 307 10.70 4.25 3.29
C GLU A 307 10.26 3.52 4.57
N ARG A 308 9.06 3.77 5.07
CA ARG A 308 8.46 3.03 6.20
C ARG A 308 8.11 1.58 5.85
N ALA A 309 7.91 1.29 4.57
CA ALA A 309 7.75 -0.07 4.07
C ALA A 309 9.12 -0.79 4.11
N ALA A 310 9.18 -1.86 4.89
CA ALA A 310 10.40 -2.62 5.09
C ALA A 310 10.10 -4.01 5.66
N LYS A 311 11.05 -4.92 5.51
CA LYS A 311 11.08 -6.18 6.24
C LYS A 311 12.02 -6.04 7.45
N ILE A 312 11.49 -6.30 8.64
CA ILE A 312 12.22 -6.14 9.90
C ILE A 312 13.08 -7.37 10.20
N ASN A 313 14.21 -7.14 10.85
CA ASN A 313 15.14 -8.20 11.28
C ASN A 313 14.39 -9.27 12.09
N ASN A 314 14.75 -10.54 11.89
CA ASN A 314 14.11 -11.69 12.55
C ASN A 314 14.39 -11.78 14.05
N GLN A 315 15.43 -11.10 14.55
CA GLN A 315 15.81 -11.13 15.96
C GLN A 315 14.97 -10.12 16.76
N ASP A 316 14.19 -10.60 17.72
CA ASP A 316 13.31 -9.77 18.56
C ASP A 316 14.12 -8.69 19.32
N GLU A 317 15.31 -9.02 19.79
CA GLU A 317 16.19 -8.07 20.51
C GLU A 317 16.65 -6.90 19.64
N VAL A 318 16.85 -7.13 18.34
CA VAL A 318 17.24 -6.11 17.37
C VAL A 318 16.00 -5.27 17.02
N ALA A 319 14.88 -5.93 16.74
CA ALA A 319 13.61 -5.26 16.43
C ALA A 319 13.12 -4.36 17.58
N ALA A 320 13.27 -4.81 18.83
CA ALA A 320 12.87 -4.04 20.02
C ALA A 320 13.70 -2.76 20.24
N LYS A 321 14.86 -2.63 19.61
CA LYS A 321 15.73 -1.45 19.65
C LYS A 321 15.51 -0.51 18.46
N MET A 322 14.52 -0.77 17.62
CA MET A 322 14.21 0.03 16.43
C MET A 322 14.03 1.50 16.81
N ASN A 323 14.56 2.37 15.96
CA ASN A 323 14.45 3.81 16.15
C ASN A 323 12.97 4.26 16.10
N ASP A 324 12.67 5.30 16.88
CA ASP A 324 11.37 5.98 16.88
C ASP A 324 10.16 5.06 17.18
N LEU A 325 10.37 4.07 18.07
CA LEU A 325 9.29 3.19 18.51
C LEU A 325 8.26 3.95 19.37
N PRO A 326 6.94 3.88 19.01
CA PRO A 326 5.88 4.45 19.84
C PRO A 326 5.91 3.86 21.26
N LYS A 327 5.61 4.69 22.24
CA LYS A 327 5.60 4.28 23.67
C LYS A 327 4.68 3.08 23.92
N CYS A 328 3.53 3.01 23.21
CA CYS A 328 2.56 1.93 23.31
C CYS A 328 3.05 0.58 22.76
N MET A 329 4.09 0.59 21.90
CA MET A 329 4.66 -0.61 21.31
C MET A 329 5.85 -1.18 22.10
N LYS A 330 6.38 -0.45 23.08
CA LYS A 330 7.50 -0.93 23.90
C LYS A 330 7.14 -2.23 24.61
N GLY A 331 8.02 -3.25 24.47
CA GLY A 331 7.80 -4.59 25.03
C GLY A 331 6.85 -5.50 24.24
N LYS A 332 6.25 -5.01 23.14
CA LYS A 332 5.34 -5.78 22.28
C LYS A 332 5.91 -6.06 20.88
N VAL A 333 7.08 -5.50 20.58
CA VAL A 333 7.75 -5.63 19.28
C VAL A 333 8.31 -7.04 19.12
N LYS A 334 8.09 -7.61 17.93
CA LYS A 334 8.64 -8.90 17.49
C LYS A 334 9.37 -8.72 16.15
N GLY A 335 10.40 -9.53 15.95
CA GLY A 335 11.13 -9.56 14.69
C GLY A 335 10.37 -10.27 13.55
N GLY A 336 10.90 -10.16 12.36
CA GLY A 336 10.38 -10.86 11.18
C GLY A 336 9.18 -10.24 10.48
N GLY A 337 8.56 -9.22 11.06
CA GLY A 337 7.43 -8.54 10.44
C GLY A 337 7.78 -7.79 9.17
N SER A 338 6.80 -7.57 8.31
CA SER A 338 6.98 -6.86 7.05
C SER A 338 5.84 -5.90 6.76
N LEU A 339 6.16 -4.77 6.14
CA LEU A 339 5.20 -3.85 5.55
C LEU A 339 5.56 -3.67 4.08
N THR A 340 4.72 -4.17 3.20
CA THR A 340 4.82 -4.02 1.74
C THR A 340 3.97 -2.85 1.30
N ALA A 341 4.47 -2.00 0.41
CA ALA A 341 3.74 -0.86 -0.11
C ALA A 341 3.51 -0.99 -1.62
N LEU A 342 2.27 -0.78 -2.03
CA LEU A 342 1.85 -0.65 -3.43
C LEU A 342 1.30 0.76 -3.66
N PRO A 343 2.18 1.76 -3.88
CA PRO A 343 1.75 3.08 -4.30
C PRO A 343 1.19 3.03 -5.72
N ILE A 344 0.12 3.77 -5.96
CA ILE A 344 -0.46 3.99 -7.29
C ILE A 344 -0.19 5.42 -7.70
N ILE A 345 0.28 5.60 -8.93
CA ILE A 345 0.48 6.90 -9.59
C ILE A 345 -0.31 6.93 -10.89
N GLU A 346 -1.03 8.02 -11.11
CA GLU A 346 -1.73 8.29 -12.36
C GLU A 346 -0.85 9.14 -13.29
N THR A 347 -0.67 8.67 -14.53
CA THR A 347 -0.01 9.42 -15.60
C THR A 347 -1.05 10.06 -16.53
N GLN A 348 -0.62 11.00 -17.33
CA GLN A 348 -1.40 11.59 -18.41
C GLN A 348 -0.70 11.29 -19.74
N ALA A 349 -1.42 10.67 -20.67
CA ALA A 349 -0.90 10.28 -21.99
C ALA A 349 0.41 9.44 -21.94
N GLY A 350 0.56 8.61 -20.90
CA GLY A 350 1.74 7.76 -20.71
C GLY A 350 3.02 8.51 -20.29
N ASP A 351 2.93 9.80 -19.92
CA ASP A 351 4.11 10.59 -19.53
C ASP A 351 4.62 10.18 -18.14
N VAL A 352 5.64 9.34 -18.12
CA VAL A 352 6.38 8.96 -16.89
C VAL A 352 7.46 9.96 -16.51
N SER A 353 7.75 10.96 -17.36
CA SER A 353 8.77 11.99 -17.11
C SER A 353 8.25 13.19 -16.33
N ALA A 354 6.94 13.24 -16.05
CA ALA A 354 6.32 14.23 -15.19
C ALA A 354 6.91 14.22 -13.78
N TYR A 355 6.72 15.30 -13.03
CA TYR A 355 7.44 15.54 -11.77
C TYR A 355 7.14 14.48 -10.71
N ILE A 356 5.87 14.22 -10.42
CA ILE A 356 5.48 13.23 -9.38
C ILE A 356 5.83 11.79 -9.79
N PRO A 357 5.52 11.31 -11.02
CA PRO A 357 5.93 9.98 -11.47
C PRO A 357 7.43 9.73 -11.32
N THR A 358 8.26 10.65 -11.79
CA THR A 358 9.74 10.55 -11.72
C THR A 358 10.23 10.41 -10.27
N ASN A 359 9.68 11.21 -9.37
CA ASN A 359 10.04 11.16 -7.95
C ASN A 359 9.71 9.79 -7.36
N VAL A 360 8.48 9.26 -7.56
CA VAL A 360 8.05 8.01 -6.96
C VAL A 360 8.78 6.80 -7.57
N ILE A 361 9.04 6.79 -8.89
CA ILE A 361 9.87 5.76 -9.54
C ILE A 361 11.26 5.68 -8.90
N SER A 362 11.86 6.82 -8.54
CA SER A 362 13.18 6.83 -7.90
C SER A 362 13.19 6.31 -6.46
N ILE A 363 12.07 6.46 -5.73
CA ILE A 363 11.92 6.03 -4.33
C ILE A 363 11.61 4.55 -4.23
N THR A 364 10.89 3.97 -5.19
CA THR A 364 10.39 2.59 -5.15
C THR A 364 11.44 1.57 -5.62
N ASP A 365 11.20 0.30 -5.25
CA ASP A 365 12.07 -0.83 -5.60
C ASP A 365 11.70 -1.46 -6.95
N GLY A 366 10.94 -0.75 -7.75
CA GLY A 366 10.49 -1.14 -9.07
C GLY A 366 9.12 -0.55 -9.41
N GLN A 367 8.66 -0.84 -10.62
CA GLN A 367 7.38 -0.36 -11.11
C GLN A 367 6.69 -1.37 -12.03
N ILE A 368 5.37 -1.44 -11.92
CA ILE A 368 4.46 -2.11 -12.85
C ILE A 368 3.83 -1.01 -13.71
N TYR A 369 4.24 -0.94 -14.97
CA TYR A 369 3.73 0.04 -15.92
C TYR A 369 2.55 -0.52 -16.72
N LEU A 370 1.44 0.21 -16.73
CA LEU A 370 0.22 -0.14 -17.48
C LEU A 370 0.08 0.75 -18.70
N ASP A 371 0.06 0.13 -19.88
CA ASP A 371 -0.03 0.80 -21.17
C ASP A 371 -1.47 0.83 -21.69
N THR A 372 -1.93 2.01 -22.10
CA THR A 372 -3.28 2.22 -22.64
C THR A 372 -3.51 1.49 -23.96
N ASN A 373 -2.47 1.36 -24.80
CA ASN A 373 -2.61 0.67 -26.08
C ASN A 373 -2.78 -0.83 -25.88
N LEU A 374 -2.05 -1.42 -24.92
CA LEU A 374 -2.22 -2.84 -24.57
C LEU A 374 -3.62 -3.08 -23.99
N PHE A 375 -4.10 -2.17 -23.14
CA PHE A 375 -5.45 -2.25 -22.57
C PHE A 375 -6.54 -2.24 -23.65
N ASN A 376 -6.42 -1.33 -24.62
CA ASN A 376 -7.37 -1.20 -25.73
C ASN A 376 -7.33 -2.39 -26.70
N ARG A 377 -6.18 -3.07 -26.82
CA ARG A 377 -6.03 -4.32 -27.60
C ARG A 377 -6.59 -5.54 -26.89
N GLY A 378 -7.11 -5.40 -25.65
CA GLY A 378 -7.69 -6.49 -24.88
C GLY A 378 -6.69 -7.28 -24.03
N GLN A 379 -5.42 -6.91 -23.98
CA GLN A 379 -4.45 -7.51 -23.07
C GLN A 379 -4.68 -6.99 -21.66
N ARG A 380 -5.19 -7.81 -20.78
CA ARG A 380 -5.55 -7.46 -19.40
C ARG A 380 -5.03 -8.52 -18.43
N PRO A 381 -4.20 -8.14 -17.43
CA PRO A 381 -3.70 -6.79 -17.15
C PRO A 381 -2.80 -6.24 -18.28
N ALA A 382 -2.89 -4.93 -18.52
CA ALA A 382 -2.20 -4.24 -19.60
C ALA A 382 -0.74 -3.90 -19.26
N ILE A 383 -0.01 -4.85 -18.73
CA ILE A 383 1.35 -4.64 -18.21
C ILE A 383 2.35 -4.60 -19.36
N ASP A 384 3.08 -3.51 -19.47
CA ASP A 384 4.25 -3.43 -20.32
C ASP A 384 5.47 -4.02 -19.62
N VAL A 385 5.84 -5.24 -20.01
CA VAL A 385 6.96 -5.99 -19.44
C VAL A 385 8.32 -5.36 -19.77
N GLY A 386 8.41 -4.58 -20.85
CA GLY A 386 9.66 -3.92 -21.27
C GLY A 386 10.07 -2.80 -20.32
N ILE A 387 9.11 -2.00 -19.84
CA ILE A 387 9.33 -0.86 -18.96
C ILE A 387 9.17 -1.25 -17.48
N SER A 388 8.43 -2.31 -17.20
CA SER A 388 8.19 -2.79 -15.84
C SER A 388 9.42 -3.52 -15.29
N VAL A 389 9.75 -3.21 -14.03
CA VAL A 389 10.95 -3.74 -13.37
C VAL A 389 10.64 -4.05 -11.90
N SER A 390 11.12 -5.20 -11.40
CA SER A 390 11.25 -5.47 -9.96
C SER A 390 12.74 -5.56 -9.62
N ARG A 391 13.22 -4.71 -8.71
CA ARG A 391 14.64 -4.72 -8.27
C ARG A 391 14.93 -5.89 -7.32
N VAL A 392 13.92 -6.44 -6.67
CA VAL A 392 14.04 -7.65 -5.83
C VAL A 392 14.10 -8.90 -6.71
N GLY A 393 13.30 -8.95 -7.76
CA GLY A 393 13.34 -10.00 -8.77
C GLY A 393 13.16 -11.40 -8.21
N GLY A 394 13.94 -12.34 -8.70
CA GLY A 394 13.83 -13.76 -8.36
C GLY A 394 14.10 -14.12 -6.89
N ALA A 395 14.57 -13.19 -6.05
CA ALA A 395 14.66 -13.40 -4.60
C ALA A 395 13.26 -13.43 -3.93
N ALA A 396 12.28 -12.78 -4.57
CA ALA A 396 10.89 -12.76 -4.15
C ALA A 396 10.03 -13.84 -4.83
N GLN A 397 10.62 -14.83 -5.46
CA GLN A 397 9.91 -15.94 -6.12
C GLN A 397 10.16 -17.27 -5.44
N ILE A 398 9.15 -18.14 -5.44
CA ILE A 398 9.35 -19.55 -5.09
C ILE A 398 10.25 -20.22 -6.13
N LYS A 399 11.00 -21.23 -5.73
CA LYS A 399 12.01 -21.89 -6.60
C LYS A 399 11.42 -22.45 -7.90
N SER A 400 10.21 -22.99 -7.85
CA SER A 400 9.48 -23.50 -9.01
C SER A 400 9.11 -22.40 -10.00
N MET A 401 8.56 -21.27 -9.54
CA MET A 401 8.26 -20.11 -10.37
C MET A 401 9.53 -19.56 -11.02
N LYS A 402 10.60 -19.41 -10.26
CA LYS A 402 11.88 -18.90 -10.77
C LYS A 402 12.44 -19.75 -11.93
N LYS A 403 12.27 -21.08 -11.87
CA LYS A 403 12.70 -21.99 -12.96
C LYS A 403 11.88 -21.83 -14.24
N VAL A 404 10.57 -21.57 -14.11
CA VAL A 404 9.66 -21.46 -15.25
C VAL A 404 9.70 -20.06 -15.85
N ALA A 405 9.66 -19.04 -15.01
CA ALA A 405 9.57 -17.64 -15.43
C ALA A 405 10.90 -17.03 -15.88
N GLY A 406 12.04 -17.70 -15.63
CA GLY A 406 13.36 -17.17 -15.94
C GLY A 406 13.59 -16.79 -17.40
N THR A 407 12.99 -17.54 -18.33
CA THR A 407 13.05 -17.26 -19.77
C THR A 407 11.87 -16.45 -20.30
N LEU A 408 10.75 -16.44 -19.59
CA LEU A 408 9.49 -15.84 -20.08
C LEU A 408 9.64 -14.36 -20.43
N LYS A 409 10.35 -13.60 -19.61
CA LYS A 409 10.58 -12.17 -19.86
C LYS A 409 11.41 -11.94 -21.12
N ILE A 410 12.42 -12.77 -21.35
CA ILE A 410 13.28 -12.72 -22.53
C ILE A 410 12.47 -13.15 -23.77
N ASP A 411 11.72 -14.23 -23.67
CA ASP A 411 10.85 -14.74 -24.75
C ASP A 411 9.81 -13.68 -25.17
N GLN A 412 9.22 -12.98 -24.21
CA GLN A 412 8.28 -11.90 -24.47
C GLN A 412 8.93 -10.66 -25.11
N ALA A 413 10.14 -10.31 -24.71
CA ALA A 413 10.90 -9.21 -25.32
C ALA A 413 11.23 -9.54 -26.78
N GLN A 414 11.75 -10.74 -27.06
CA GLN A 414 12.01 -11.23 -28.43
C GLN A 414 10.74 -11.26 -29.28
N TYR A 415 9.64 -11.76 -28.73
CA TYR A 415 8.36 -11.76 -29.43
C TYR A 415 7.94 -10.36 -29.86
N ARG A 416 8.00 -9.34 -28.96
CA ARG A 416 7.62 -7.96 -29.29
C ARG A 416 8.48 -7.37 -30.40
N GLU A 417 9.78 -7.63 -30.36
CA GLU A 417 10.70 -7.21 -31.41
C GLU A 417 10.33 -7.86 -32.76
N LEU A 418 10.17 -9.18 -32.79
CA LEU A 418 9.81 -9.92 -33.99
C LEU A 418 8.41 -9.59 -34.51
N GLU A 419 7.43 -9.34 -33.63
CA GLU A 419 6.07 -8.95 -34.04
C GLU A 419 6.08 -7.62 -34.81
N SER A 420 6.94 -6.68 -34.44
CA SER A 420 7.07 -5.42 -35.17
C SER A 420 7.60 -5.62 -36.59
N PHE A 421 8.59 -6.49 -36.74
CA PHE A 421 9.12 -6.86 -38.07
C PHE A 421 8.14 -7.69 -38.90
N ALA A 422 7.42 -8.60 -38.28
CA ALA A 422 6.46 -9.47 -38.97
C ALA A 422 5.31 -8.73 -39.66
N LYS A 423 4.99 -7.52 -39.22
CA LYS A 423 3.99 -6.65 -39.87
C LYS A 423 4.45 -6.12 -41.24
N PHE A 424 5.75 -6.13 -41.52
CA PHE A 424 6.35 -5.57 -42.73
C PHE A 424 6.95 -6.62 -43.65
N SER A 425 7.07 -7.88 -43.22
CA SER A 425 7.69 -8.97 -43.99
C SER A 425 6.64 -10.02 -44.39
N SER A 426 6.55 -10.33 -45.67
CA SER A 426 5.67 -11.38 -46.19
C SER A 426 6.27 -12.80 -46.12
N ASP A 427 7.61 -12.91 -46.06
CA ASP A 427 8.33 -14.18 -45.98
C ASP A 427 9.05 -14.29 -44.61
N MET A 428 8.55 -15.18 -43.77
CA MET A 428 9.19 -15.50 -42.48
C MET A 428 9.81 -16.90 -42.54
N ASP A 429 11.02 -17.02 -41.98
CA ASP A 429 11.60 -18.34 -41.77
C ASP A 429 10.80 -19.14 -40.69
N PRO A 430 10.81 -20.49 -40.77
CA PRO A 430 10.02 -21.33 -39.86
C PRO A 430 10.35 -21.14 -38.38
N VAL A 431 11.58 -20.78 -38.00
CA VAL A 431 12.02 -20.60 -36.62
C VAL A 431 11.42 -19.32 -36.05
N THR A 432 11.47 -18.24 -36.82
CA THR A 432 10.84 -16.96 -36.48
C THR A 432 9.33 -17.09 -36.34
N ALA A 433 8.68 -17.82 -37.27
CA ALA A 433 7.25 -18.10 -37.21
C ALA A 433 6.85 -18.88 -35.94
N MET A 434 7.64 -19.88 -35.55
CA MET A 434 7.42 -20.63 -34.30
C MET A 434 7.61 -19.78 -33.06
N THR A 435 8.59 -18.87 -33.04
CA THR A 435 8.84 -17.96 -31.91
C THR A 435 7.69 -16.98 -31.77
N ILE A 436 7.16 -16.45 -32.87
CA ILE A 436 6.01 -15.54 -32.86
C ILE A 436 4.74 -16.28 -32.39
N ASP A 437 4.48 -17.50 -32.88
CA ASP A 437 3.33 -18.32 -32.46
C ASP A 437 3.38 -18.59 -30.97
N ARG A 438 4.54 -19.01 -30.43
CA ARG A 438 4.74 -19.24 -29.00
C ARG A 438 4.52 -17.94 -28.19
N GLY A 439 5.05 -16.80 -28.64
CA GLY A 439 4.89 -15.52 -27.98
C GLY A 439 3.42 -15.06 -27.95
N ARG A 440 2.67 -15.24 -29.04
CA ARG A 440 1.22 -14.96 -29.10
C ARG A 440 0.44 -15.81 -28.12
N LYS A 441 0.69 -17.11 -28.06
CA LYS A 441 0.04 -18.03 -27.14
C LYS A 441 0.37 -17.71 -25.69
N ASN A 442 1.63 -17.36 -25.38
CA ASN A 442 2.02 -16.89 -24.06
C ASN A 442 1.31 -15.58 -23.66
N ASN A 443 1.10 -14.64 -24.60
CA ASN A 443 0.32 -13.44 -24.33
C ASN A 443 -1.13 -13.79 -23.96
N VAL A 444 -1.77 -14.74 -24.64
CA VAL A 444 -3.13 -15.19 -24.29
C VAL A 444 -3.14 -15.84 -22.90
N LEU A 445 -2.15 -16.68 -22.58
CA LEU A 445 -2.02 -17.28 -21.26
C LEU A 445 -1.86 -16.23 -20.13
N LEU A 446 -1.20 -15.11 -20.42
CA LEU A 446 -1.00 -14.03 -19.44
C LEU A 446 -2.26 -13.18 -19.21
N VAL A 447 -3.23 -13.23 -20.11
CA VAL A 447 -4.53 -12.59 -19.91
C VAL A 447 -5.25 -13.22 -18.73
N GLN A 448 -5.85 -12.38 -17.90
CA GLN A 448 -6.56 -12.79 -16.69
C GLN A 448 -7.76 -11.88 -16.43
N LYS A 449 -8.87 -12.48 -16.03
CA LYS A 449 -10.08 -11.73 -15.68
C LYS A 449 -9.88 -10.98 -14.37
N GLN A 450 -10.53 -9.85 -14.24
CA GLN A 450 -10.56 -9.04 -13.02
C GLN A 450 -11.16 -9.82 -11.86
N TYR A 451 -10.63 -9.65 -10.66
CA TYR A 451 -11.09 -10.29 -9.43
C TYR A 451 -11.08 -11.82 -9.48
N SER A 452 -10.13 -12.36 -10.21
CA SER A 452 -9.93 -13.80 -10.34
C SER A 452 -8.44 -14.15 -10.19
N PRO A 453 -7.85 -13.88 -9.01
CA PRO A 453 -6.47 -14.25 -8.76
C PRO A 453 -6.29 -15.78 -8.82
N MET A 454 -5.14 -16.21 -9.31
CA MET A 454 -4.80 -17.62 -9.50
C MET A 454 -3.74 -18.06 -8.49
N PRO A 455 -3.90 -19.21 -7.81
CA PRO A 455 -2.87 -19.77 -6.94
C PRO A 455 -1.54 -19.98 -7.66
N VAL A 456 -0.43 -19.73 -6.96
CA VAL A 456 0.91 -19.77 -7.57
C VAL A 456 1.28 -21.12 -8.20
N ALA A 457 0.80 -22.23 -7.63
CA ALA A 457 1.05 -23.55 -8.20
C ALA A 457 0.43 -23.73 -9.59
N GLU A 458 -0.79 -23.25 -9.75
CA GLU A 458 -1.51 -23.27 -11.03
C GLU A 458 -0.85 -22.33 -12.05
N GLN A 459 -0.40 -21.15 -11.60
CA GLN A 459 0.37 -20.23 -12.45
C GLN A 459 1.63 -20.91 -12.99
N VAL A 460 2.40 -21.59 -12.14
CA VAL A 460 3.62 -22.30 -12.54
C VAL A 460 3.32 -23.40 -13.53
N ALA A 461 2.28 -24.21 -13.29
CA ALA A 461 1.91 -25.32 -14.15
C ALA A 461 1.52 -24.85 -15.57
N ILE A 462 0.69 -23.80 -15.66
CA ILE A 462 0.25 -23.29 -16.97
C ILE A 462 1.35 -22.51 -17.71
N LEU A 463 2.16 -21.74 -16.99
CA LEU A 463 3.31 -21.04 -17.60
C LEU A 463 4.39 -22.00 -18.07
N TYR A 464 4.54 -23.17 -17.41
CA TYR A 464 5.41 -24.25 -17.91
C TYR A 464 4.95 -24.74 -19.28
N CYS A 465 3.64 -24.93 -19.48
CA CYS A 465 3.10 -25.33 -20.80
C CYS A 465 3.44 -24.31 -21.89
N GLY A 466 3.31 -23.02 -21.58
CA GLY A 466 3.63 -21.95 -22.53
C GLY A 466 5.13 -21.84 -22.85
N THR A 467 5.98 -21.83 -21.83
CA THR A 467 7.45 -21.67 -21.99
C THR A 467 8.10 -22.87 -22.65
N ARG A 468 7.57 -24.08 -22.45
CA ARG A 468 8.05 -25.33 -23.10
C ARG A 468 7.45 -25.59 -24.47
N GLY A 469 6.53 -24.73 -24.97
CA GLY A 469 5.93 -24.85 -26.28
C GLY A 469 4.96 -26.03 -26.40
N LEU A 470 4.37 -26.50 -25.30
CA LEU A 470 3.42 -27.61 -25.27
C LEU A 470 2.08 -27.27 -25.95
N LEU A 471 1.87 -25.97 -26.23
CA LEU A 471 0.68 -25.45 -26.91
C LEU A 471 0.82 -25.43 -28.46
N LYS A 472 1.87 -26.05 -29.04
CA LYS A 472 2.16 -25.95 -30.48
C LYS A 472 0.96 -26.35 -31.36
N SER A 473 0.25 -27.42 -31.02
CA SER A 473 -0.91 -27.92 -31.74
C SER A 473 -2.24 -27.23 -31.43
N VAL A 474 -2.29 -26.39 -30.39
CA VAL A 474 -3.51 -25.72 -29.96
C VAL A 474 -3.69 -24.43 -30.77
N PRO A 475 -4.84 -24.22 -31.45
CA PRO A 475 -5.15 -22.94 -32.10
C PRO A 475 -5.16 -21.77 -31.13
N LEU A 476 -4.77 -20.58 -31.58
CA LEU A 476 -4.67 -19.39 -30.73
C LEU A 476 -5.99 -19.08 -30.00
N GLU A 477 -7.13 -19.23 -30.68
CA GLU A 477 -8.47 -18.98 -30.17
C GLU A 477 -8.90 -19.97 -29.07
N LYS A 478 -8.23 -21.13 -29.00
CA LYS A 478 -8.53 -22.21 -28.05
C LYS A 478 -7.58 -22.31 -26.87
N VAL A 479 -6.65 -21.36 -26.74
CA VAL A 479 -5.68 -21.35 -25.64
C VAL A 479 -6.36 -21.14 -24.27
N ASP A 480 -7.41 -20.33 -24.19
CA ASP A 480 -8.17 -20.12 -22.94
C ASP A 480 -8.98 -21.38 -22.56
N ASP A 481 -9.60 -22.05 -23.54
CA ASP A 481 -10.27 -23.33 -23.35
C ASP A 481 -9.28 -24.41 -22.87
N PHE A 482 -8.10 -24.46 -23.49
CA PHE A 482 -7.00 -25.35 -23.09
C PHE A 482 -6.60 -25.08 -21.62
N GLN A 483 -6.36 -23.81 -21.24
CA GLN A 483 -6.00 -23.45 -19.88
C GLN A 483 -7.04 -23.94 -18.87
N THR A 484 -8.32 -23.74 -19.17
CA THR A 484 -9.43 -24.14 -18.30
C THR A 484 -9.48 -25.66 -18.13
N SER A 485 -9.43 -26.42 -19.22
CA SER A 485 -9.46 -27.89 -19.21
C SER A 485 -8.23 -28.48 -18.53
N PHE A 486 -7.04 -27.93 -18.81
CA PHE A 486 -5.79 -28.35 -18.20
C PHE A 486 -5.82 -28.18 -16.68
N LEU A 487 -6.19 -27.00 -16.19
CA LEU A 487 -6.27 -26.73 -14.75
C LEU A 487 -7.34 -27.58 -14.06
N GLN A 488 -8.45 -27.86 -14.73
CA GLN A 488 -9.49 -28.74 -14.18
C GLN A 488 -8.95 -30.16 -13.94
N ILE A 489 -8.23 -30.74 -14.90
CA ILE A 489 -7.62 -32.07 -14.78
C ILE A 489 -6.53 -32.08 -13.70
N VAL A 490 -5.68 -31.03 -13.67
CA VAL A 490 -4.62 -30.91 -12.66
C VAL A 490 -5.19 -30.85 -11.26
N ARG A 491 -6.26 -30.08 -11.02
CA ARG A 491 -6.94 -29.98 -9.72
C ARG A 491 -7.61 -31.30 -9.30
N SER A 492 -8.24 -31.99 -10.23
CA SER A 492 -9.02 -33.20 -9.91
C SER A 492 -8.17 -34.46 -9.74
N SER A 493 -7.09 -34.61 -10.51
CA SER A 493 -6.37 -35.88 -10.64
C SER A 493 -4.88 -35.83 -10.33
N TYR A 494 -4.29 -34.63 -10.29
CA TYR A 494 -2.84 -34.45 -10.13
C TYR A 494 -2.47 -33.43 -9.05
N GLN A 495 -3.37 -33.12 -8.11
CA GLN A 495 -3.12 -32.12 -7.07
C GLN A 495 -1.85 -32.44 -6.29
N GLU A 496 -1.73 -33.62 -5.72
CA GLU A 496 -0.58 -34.03 -4.89
C GLU A 496 0.73 -34.10 -5.69
N VAL A 497 0.65 -34.60 -6.93
CA VAL A 497 1.83 -34.84 -7.78
C VAL A 497 2.34 -33.56 -8.42
N ILE A 498 1.46 -32.61 -8.76
CA ILE A 498 1.83 -31.38 -9.47
C ILE A 498 1.74 -30.19 -8.54
N LEU A 499 0.54 -29.85 -8.01
CA LEU A 499 0.34 -28.58 -7.32
C LEU A 499 1.07 -28.51 -5.99
N ASP A 500 0.97 -29.54 -5.15
CA ASP A 500 1.58 -29.55 -3.82
C ASP A 500 3.12 -29.57 -3.91
N GLU A 501 3.69 -30.27 -4.89
CA GLU A 501 5.14 -30.27 -5.11
C GLU A 501 5.63 -28.91 -5.64
N ILE A 502 4.87 -28.26 -6.51
CA ILE A 502 5.19 -26.90 -6.98
C ILE A 502 5.20 -25.91 -5.82
N VAL A 503 4.24 -25.98 -4.89
CA VAL A 503 4.20 -25.12 -3.69
C VAL A 503 5.45 -25.30 -2.83
N LYS A 504 5.92 -26.55 -2.66
CA LYS A 504 7.17 -26.86 -1.96
C LYS A 504 8.44 -26.34 -2.68
N GLY A 505 8.27 -25.80 -3.89
CA GLY A 505 9.36 -25.32 -4.73
C GLY A 505 10.03 -26.42 -5.57
N ASN A 506 9.45 -27.62 -5.59
CA ASN A 506 9.96 -28.75 -6.34
C ASN A 506 9.42 -28.76 -7.77
N LEU A 507 10.31 -28.71 -8.75
CA LEU A 507 10.01 -28.94 -10.15
C LEU A 507 10.92 -30.07 -10.63
N SER A 508 10.63 -31.30 -10.16
CA SER A 508 11.38 -32.53 -10.51
C SER A 508 11.03 -32.98 -11.91
N LYS A 509 11.80 -33.95 -12.45
CA LYS A 509 11.50 -34.57 -13.75
C LYS A 509 10.10 -35.22 -13.76
N GLU A 510 9.70 -35.82 -12.65
CA GLU A 510 8.39 -36.48 -12.50
C GLU A 510 7.25 -35.47 -12.59
N VAL A 511 7.37 -34.33 -11.90
CA VAL A 511 6.40 -33.22 -11.97
C VAL A 511 6.30 -32.69 -13.41
N CYS A 512 7.45 -32.46 -14.06
CA CYS A 512 7.50 -31.99 -15.45
C CYS A 512 6.82 -32.98 -16.40
N GLN A 513 7.12 -34.27 -16.27
CA GLN A 513 6.50 -35.33 -17.09
C GLN A 513 5.00 -35.45 -16.87
N ALA A 514 4.54 -35.27 -15.60
CA ALA A 514 3.12 -35.25 -15.33
C ALA A 514 2.42 -34.07 -15.99
N ILE A 515 3.02 -32.87 -15.95
CA ILE A 515 2.49 -31.67 -16.65
C ILE A 515 2.45 -31.90 -18.14
N GLU A 516 3.53 -32.44 -18.76
CA GLU A 516 3.64 -32.73 -20.19
C GLU A 516 2.59 -33.75 -20.62
N LYS A 517 2.35 -34.79 -19.83
CA LYS A 517 1.33 -35.80 -20.07
C LYS A 517 -0.07 -35.19 -20.13
N VAL A 518 -0.45 -34.41 -19.10
CA VAL A 518 -1.76 -33.75 -19.04
C VAL A 518 -1.90 -32.76 -20.21
N ALA A 519 -0.84 -31.98 -20.49
CA ALA A 519 -0.85 -31.04 -21.61
C ALA A 519 -1.05 -31.73 -22.96
N ALA A 520 -0.42 -32.88 -23.20
CA ALA A 520 -0.58 -33.67 -24.42
C ALA A 520 -2.01 -34.23 -24.53
N GLU A 521 -2.58 -34.74 -23.44
CA GLU A 521 -3.95 -35.25 -23.39
C GLU A 521 -4.98 -34.17 -23.74
N VAL A 522 -4.83 -32.97 -23.16
CA VAL A 522 -5.73 -31.82 -23.43
C VAL A 522 -5.50 -31.30 -24.87
N SER A 523 -4.25 -31.18 -25.32
CA SER A 523 -3.93 -30.70 -26.69
C SER A 523 -4.50 -31.59 -27.76
N ALA A 524 -4.60 -32.90 -27.53
CA ALA A 524 -5.18 -33.86 -28.49
C ALA A 524 -6.68 -33.60 -28.77
N GLN A 525 -7.38 -32.88 -27.89
CA GLN A 525 -8.80 -32.53 -28.08
C GLN A 525 -8.99 -31.39 -29.09
N TYR A 526 -7.91 -30.68 -29.46
CA TYR A 526 -7.93 -29.52 -30.37
C TYR A 526 -7.20 -29.77 -31.69
N GLN A 527 -6.84 -31.02 -31.98
CA GLN A 527 -6.21 -31.45 -33.26
C GLN A 527 -7.21 -31.71 -34.38
#